data_bbe0b37e7d37cf71d7b87d7d2a0ecd5c
#
_entry.id   bbe0b37e7d37cf71d7b87d7d2a0ecd5c
#
_cell.length_a   1.000
_cell.length_b   1.000
_cell.length_c   1.000
_cell.angle_alpha   90.00
_cell.angle_beta   90.00
_cell.angle_gamma   90.00
#
_symmetry.space_group_name_H-M   'P 1'
#
loop_
_entity.id
_entity.type
_entity.pdbx_description
1 polymer ?
#
loop_
_entity_poly.entity_id
_entity_poly.type
_entity_poly.pdbx_seq_one_letter_code
_entity_poly.pdbx_strand_id
1 'polypeptide(L)'
;MPNMDPKKCPMPSQEPNVRNKNFKEVALGYTEEMAVNEAKRCLQCKNPPCRSGCPVEIDIPGFIKHVAEGDFEAAYNVIAQSSALPAVCGRVCPQEHQCEGKCVRGIKGEAVGIGRLERFVADWYRNNVHTKPAAPASNGHKVAVIGAGPSGLTVAGDLAKLGYKVTVYEALHVAGGVLMYGIPEFRLPKDIVQHEVEGLKELGVDIETNMVIGKVLTIDELMNDYGFEAVYVASGAGLPRFMGIPGESLNGVYSANEYLTRVNLMKAYKEDSRTPIMKSKSVAVVGGGNVAMDAARCAKRLGAENVYIVYRRGMAELPARKEEVEHAEEEGIVFKTLTNPTEVLGDENGWVKGMTCVEMELGEPDASGRRRPIVKEGSEFVLNVDTMIMALGTSPNPLIRSTTPGLDADKHGCLITNGPDGLTSRPMVYAGGDAVTGAATVILAMGAGKEAARAIDAAIKAKEQ
;
A
#
# COMPACT_ATOMS: atom_id res chain seq x y z
N MET A 1 -9.40 27.49 -22.51
CA MET A 1 -10.59 26.72 -22.92
C MET A 1 -10.46 25.30 -22.35
N PRO A 2 -11.56 24.64 -21.96
CA PRO A 2 -11.50 23.24 -21.52
C PRO A 2 -10.94 22.33 -22.59
N ASN A 3 -10.10 21.38 -22.21
CA ASN A 3 -9.60 20.34 -23.11
C ASN A 3 -10.66 19.23 -23.20
N MET A 4 -11.23 19.00 -24.36
CA MET A 4 -12.29 18.02 -24.60
C MET A 4 -11.76 16.68 -25.17
N ASP A 5 -10.44 16.47 -25.19
CA ASP A 5 -9.85 15.20 -25.64
C ASP A 5 -10.47 14.03 -24.84
N PRO A 6 -11.03 12.99 -25.50
CA PRO A 6 -11.58 11.84 -24.82
C PRO A 6 -10.55 10.99 -24.09
N LYS A 7 -9.27 11.06 -24.48
CA LYS A 7 -8.16 10.32 -23.87
C LYS A 7 -7.43 11.17 -22.85
N LYS A 8 -6.98 10.53 -21.76
CA LYS A 8 -6.08 11.18 -20.80
C LYS A 8 -4.66 11.28 -21.36
N CYS A 9 -3.93 12.28 -20.91
CA CYS A 9 -2.51 12.42 -21.25
C CYS A 9 -1.76 11.14 -20.83
N PRO A 10 -1.00 10.49 -21.73
CA PRO A 10 -0.27 9.27 -21.39
C PRO A 10 0.80 9.56 -20.32
N MET A 11 1.03 8.60 -19.43
CA MET A 11 2.13 8.67 -18.48
C MET A 11 3.43 8.26 -19.19
N PRO A 12 4.43 9.13 -19.27
CA PRO A 12 5.74 8.73 -19.76
C PRO A 12 6.34 7.63 -18.87
N SER A 13 6.89 6.60 -19.48
CA SER A 13 7.48 5.46 -18.77
C SER A 13 8.77 4.98 -19.43
N GLN A 14 9.62 4.29 -18.65
CA GLN A 14 10.77 3.61 -19.21
C GLN A 14 10.33 2.49 -20.16
N GLU A 15 11.11 2.30 -21.24
CA GLU A 15 10.89 1.19 -22.18
C GLU A 15 10.93 -0.18 -21.47
N PRO A 16 10.03 -1.13 -21.77
CA PRO A 16 9.92 -2.41 -21.08
C PRO A 16 11.23 -3.20 -20.99
N ASN A 17 12.00 -3.25 -22.08
CA ASN A 17 13.28 -3.98 -22.16
C ASN A 17 14.41 -3.30 -21.37
N VAL A 18 14.23 -2.06 -20.95
CA VAL A 18 15.17 -1.30 -20.13
C VAL A 18 14.75 -1.43 -18.65
N ARG A 19 13.47 -1.15 -18.38
CA ARG A 19 12.96 -1.10 -16.99
C ARG A 19 12.97 -2.46 -16.28
N ASN A 20 12.84 -3.57 -17.01
CA ASN A 20 12.87 -4.91 -16.44
C ASN A 20 14.27 -5.36 -15.98
N LYS A 21 15.30 -4.51 -16.11
CA LYS A 21 16.69 -4.76 -15.70
C LYS A 21 17.22 -3.79 -14.65
N ASN A 22 16.38 -2.90 -14.16
CA ASN A 22 16.78 -1.89 -13.16
C ASN A 22 15.66 -1.63 -12.15
N PHE A 23 16.00 -0.98 -11.03
CA PHE A 23 15.06 -0.62 -9.96
C PHE A 23 14.68 0.87 -9.97
N LYS A 24 15.01 1.63 -11.01
CA LYS A 24 14.59 3.03 -11.14
C LYS A 24 13.08 3.11 -11.35
N GLU A 25 12.47 4.22 -10.95
CA GLU A 25 11.03 4.44 -11.09
C GLU A 25 10.58 4.26 -12.55
N VAL A 26 9.56 3.45 -12.76
CA VAL A 26 9.06 3.09 -14.11
C VAL A 26 8.35 4.25 -14.76
N ALA A 27 7.38 4.84 -14.09
CA ALA A 27 6.67 6.02 -14.56
C ALA A 27 7.53 7.27 -14.34
N LEU A 28 7.71 8.10 -15.38
CA LEU A 28 8.61 9.25 -15.34
C LEU A 28 7.95 10.55 -14.83
N GLY A 29 6.62 10.54 -14.69
CA GLY A 29 5.86 11.72 -14.27
C GLY A 29 5.47 12.64 -15.43
N TYR A 30 4.60 13.60 -15.15
CA TYR A 30 4.22 14.65 -16.11
C TYR A 30 5.20 15.81 -16.08
N THR A 31 5.36 16.49 -17.22
CA THR A 31 5.89 17.84 -17.29
C THR A 31 4.80 18.84 -16.88
N GLU A 32 5.16 20.10 -16.60
CA GLU A 32 4.20 21.17 -16.30
C GLU A 32 3.17 21.34 -17.42
N GLU A 33 3.61 21.30 -18.67
CA GLU A 33 2.74 21.41 -19.84
C GLU A 33 1.74 20.25 -19.91
N MET A 34 2.21 19.01 -19.70
CA MET A 34 1.34 17.82 -19.67
C MET A 34 0.32 17.91 -18.54
N ALA A 35 0.75 18.34 -17.36
CA ALA A 35 -0.13 18.47 -16.19
C ALA A 35 -1.21 19.54 -16.41
N VAL A 36 -0.85 20.71 -16.90
CA VAL A 36 -1.80 21.79 -17.23
C VAL A 36 -2.78 21.34 -18.32
N ASN A 37 -2.30 20.63 -19.36
CA ASN A 37 -3.15 20.11 -20.42
C ASN A 37 -4.15 19.06 -19.90
N GLU A 38 -3.70 18.12 -19.06
CA GLU A 38 -4.57 17.10 -18.44
C GLU A 38 -5.56 17.74 -17.44
N ALA A 39 -5.11 18.71 -16.64
CA ALA A 39 -5.97 19.41 -15.70
C ALA A 39 -7.14 20.15 -16.39
N LYS A 40 -6.91 20.71 -17.59
CA LYS A 40 -7.94 21.35 -18.42
C LYS A 40 -9.03 20.38 -18.90
N ARG A 41 -8.85 19.07 -18.79
CA ARG A 41 -9.90 18.07 -19.08
C ARG A 41 -10.95 18.00 -17.97
N CYS A 42 -10.66 18.51 -16.76
CA CYS A 42 -11.61 18.52 -15.66
C CYS A 42 -12.79 19.45 -15.94
N LEU A 43 -14.02 18.94 -15.79
CA LEU A 43 -15.26 19.70 -16.02
C LEU A 43 -15.64 20.60 -14.85
N GLN A 44 -14.89 20.62 -13.74
CA GLN A 44 -15.19 21.40 -12.55
C GLN A 44 -16.65 21.21 -12.07
N CYS A 45 -17.06 19.94 -11.90
CA CYS A 45 -18.44 19.56 -11.58
C CYS A 45 -18.93 20.24 -10.28
N LYS A 46 -20.15 20.77 -10.27
CA LYS A 46 -20.77 21.38 -9.08
C LYS A 46 -20.89 20.37 -7.93
N ASN A 47 -21.26 19.13 -8.23
CA ASN A 47 -21.30 18.00 -7.29
C ASN A 47 -20.30 16.95 -7.79
N PRO A 48 -19.01 17.02 -7.38
CA PRO A 48 -17.95 16.21 -7.94
C PRO A 48 -17.97 14.78 -7.38
N PRO A 49 -18.41 13.76 -8.15
CA PRO A 49 -18.45 12.37 -7.63
C PRO A 49 -17.06 11.80 -7.37
N CYS A 50 -16.01 12.32 -8.00
CA CYS A 50 -14.63 11.93 -7.74
C CYS A 50 -14.22 12.15 -6.28
N ARG A 51 -14.68 13.22 -5.62
CA ARG A 51 -14.39 13.48 -4.21
C ARG A 51 -14.90 12.35 -3.30
N SER A 52 -16.15 11.89 -3.51
CA SER A 52 -16.69 10.74 -2.74
C SER A 52 -16.03 9.40 -3.07
N GLY A 53 -15.19 9.36 -4.10
CA GLY A 53 -14.35 8.23 -4.44
C GLY A 53 -12.99 8.24 -3.74
N CYS A 54 -12.62 9.34 -3.06
CA CYS A 54 -11.37 9.47 -2.33
C CYS A 54 -11.60 9.19 -0.84
N PRO A 55 -11.00 8.14 -0.25
CA PRO A 55 -11.17 7.81 1.17
C PRO A 55 -10.69 8.89 2.15
N VAL A 56 -9.84 9.82 1.72
CA VAL A 56 -9.40 10.97 2.52
C VAL A 56 -10.06 12.30 2.08
N GLU A 57 -11.03 12.24 1.16
CA GLU A 57 -11.90 13.34 0.73
C GLU A 57 -11.16 14.58 0.19
N ILE A 58 -10.07 14.39 -0.58
CA ILE A 58 -9.36 15.49 -1.25
C ILE A 58 -10.37 16.32 -2.07
N ASP A 59 -10.25 17.65 -2.00
CA ASP A 59 -10.96 18.56 -2.92
C ASP A 59 -10.33 18.49 -4.32
N ILE A 60 -10.70 17.42 -5.05
CA ILE A 60 -10.13 17.09 -6.35
C ILE A 60 -10.37 18.22 -7.38
N PRO A 61 -11.59 18.77 -7.55
CA PRO A 61 -11.76 19.89 -8.48
C PRO A 61 -10.96 21.12 -8.09
N GLY A 62 -10.84 21.38 -6.79
CA GLY A 62 -10.08 22.52 -6.26
C GLY A 62 -8.61 22.45 -6.66
N PHE A 63 -7.91 21.35 -6.34
CA PHE A 63 -6.49 21.26 -6.70
C PHE A 63 -6.27 21.22 -8.21
N ILE A 64 -7.14 20.52 -8.97
CA ILE A 64 -7.02 20.46 -10.43
C ILE A 64 -7.23 21.82 -11.10
N LYS A 65 -8.10 22.67 -10.54
CA LYS A 65 -8.27 24.03 -11.00
C LYS A 65 -6.97 24.81 -10.89
N HIS A 66 -6.29 24.75 -9.73
CA HIS A 66 -5.00 25.41 -9.56
C HIS A 66 -3.93 24.87 -10.49
N VAL A 67 -3.90 23.56 -10.75
CA VAL A 67 -2.99 22.97 -11.76
C VAL A 67 -3.27 23.56 -13.16
N ALA A 68 -4.55 23.68 -13.56
CA ALA A 68 -4.93 24.23 -14.86
C ALA A 68 -4.56 25.71 -15.03
N GLU A 69 -4.45 26.45 -13.91
CA GLU A 69 -4.03 27.83 -13.83
C GLU A 69 -2.50 28.02 -13.71
N GLY A 70 -1.75 26.92 -13.49
CA GLY A 70 -0.30 26.93 -13.32
C GLY A 70 0.16 27.29 -11.91
N ASP A 71 -0.77 27.32 -10.94
CA ASP A 71 -0.49 27.58 -9.53
C ASP A 71 -0.33 26.25 -8.76
N PHE A 72 0.85 25.64 -8.89
CA PHE A 72 1.11 24.30 -8.37
C PHE A 72 1.28 24.28 -6.85
N GLU A 73 1.76 25.37 -6.25
CA GLU A 73 1.86 25.49 -4.80
C GLU A 73 0.46 25.54 -4.15
N ALA A 74 -0.45 26.35 -4.69
CA ALA A 74 -1.84 26.37 -4.23
C ALA A 74 -2.53 25.01 -4.42
N ALA A 75 -2.24 24.30 -5.54
CA ALA A 75 -2.74 22.96 -5.77
C ALA A 75 -2.27 21.98 -4.67
N TYR A 76 -0.99 22.03 -4.30
CA TYR A 76 -0.44 21.22 -3.20
C TYR A 76 -1.12 21.53 -1.87
N ASN A 77 -1.29 22.79 -1.55
CA ASN A 77 -1.92 23.22 -0.30
C ASN A 77 -3.37 22.70 -0.17
N VAL A 78 -4.12 22.61 -1.28
CA VAL A 78 -5.45 21.98 -1.29
C VAL A 78 -5.36 20.49 -0.98
N ILE A 79 -4.42 19.76 -1.58
CA ILE A 79 -4.22 18.32 -1.32
C ILE A 79 -3.80 18.08 0.14
N ALA A 80 -2.85 18.85 0.65
CA ALA A 80 -2.24 18.69 1.98
C ALA A 80 -3.22 18.92 3.14
N GLN A 81 -4.35 19.60 2.90
CA GLN A 81 -5.45 19.72 3.89
C GLN A 81 -6.08 18.36 4.22
N SER A 82 -6.10 17.44 3.25
CA SER A 82 -6.78 16.15 3.37
C SER A 82 -5.84 14.96 3.37
N SER A 83 -4.71 15.02 2.66
CA SER A 83 -3.75 13.92 2.50
C SER A 83 -2.45 14.21 3.24
N ALA A 84 -2.00 13.25 4.05
CA ALA A 84 -0.70 13.31 4.72
C ALA A 84 0.43 12.77 3.84
N LEU A 85 0.12 12.02 2.76
CA LEU A 85 1.09 11.32 1.92
C LEU A 85 0.78 11.50 0.41
N PRO A 86 0.71 12.73 -0.12
CA PRO A 86 0.25 12.98 -1.48
C PRO A 86 1.18 12.37 -2.54
N ALA A 87 2.51 12.41 -2.37
CA ALA A 87 3.45 11.84 -3.33
C ALA A 87 3.35 10.31 -3.41
N VAL A 88 3.00 9.65 -2.31
CA VAL A 88 2.69 8.22 -2.24
C VAL A 88 1.36 7.92 -2.93
N CYS A 89 0.29 8.63 -2.57
CA CYS A 89 -1.06 8.38 -3.11
C CYS A 89 -1.12 8.53 -4.62
N GLY A 90 -0.50 9.56 -5.17
CA GLY A 90 -0.43 9.78 -6.62
C GLY A 90 0.23 8.63 -7.40
N ARG A 91 1.08 7.80 -6.72
CA ARG A 91 1.76 6.65 -7.32
C ARG A 91 1.05 5.33 -7.13
N VAL A 92 0.46 5.09 -5.94
CA VAL A 92 0.05 3.72 -5.55
C VAL A 92 -1.44 3.51 -5.38
N CYS A 93 -2.25 4.57 -5.32
CA CYS A 93 -3.71 4.43 -5.24
C CYS A 93 -4.27 3.68 -6.45
N PRO A 94 -5.25 2.78 -6.28
CA PRO A 94 -6.00 2.18 -7.38
C PRO A 94 -7.08 3.17 -7.87
N GLN A 95 -6.65 4.27 -8.50
CA GLN A 95 -7.53 5.39 -8.88
C GLN A 95 -8.68 4.96 -9.78
N GLU A 96 -8.44 3.95 -10.63
CA GLU A 96 -9.44 3.36 -11.54
C GLU A 96 -10.66 2.79 -10.83
N HIS A 97 -10.52 2.40 -9.55
CA HIS A 97 -11.62 1.90 -8.70
C HIS A 97 -12.10 2.94 -7.67
N GLN A 98 -11.48 4.11 -7.61
CA GLN A 98 -11.74 5.15 -6.62
C GLN A 98 -12.14 6.47 -7.31
N CYS A 99 -11.32 7.52 -7.18
CA CYS A 99 -11.64 8.85 -7.69
C CYS A 99 -11.82 8.89 -9.22
N GLU A 100 -10.93 8.25 -9.99
CA GLU A 100 -11.03 8.18 -11.45
C GLU A 100 -12.21 7.31 -11.89
N GLY A 101 -12.48 6.21 -11.19
CA GLY A 101 -13.64 5.35 -11.46
C GLY A 101 -14.99 6.05 -11.31
N LYS A 102 -15.05 7.16 -10.54
CA LYS A 102 -16.25 8.00 -10.40
C LYS A 102 -16.22 9.28 -11.25
N CYS A 103 -15.16 9.50 -12.02
CA CYS A 103 -15.04 10.70 -12.84
C CYS A 103 -16.05 10.72 -13.98
N VAL A 104 -16.81 11.81 -14.09
CA VAL A 104 -17.83 11.98 -15.14
C VAL A 104 -17.24 11.88 -16.57
N ARG A 105 -15.99 12.26 -16.76
CA ARG A 105 -15.30 12.11 -18.05
C ARG A 105 -15.20 10.65 -18.49
N GLY A 106 -15.12 9.71 -17.52
CA GLY A 106 -15.05 8.27 -17.78
C GLY A 106 -16.33 7.68 -18.43
N ILE A 107 -17.44 8.42 -18.48
CA ILE A 107 -18.70 7.95 -19.09
C ILE A 107 -18.59 7.92 -20.63
N LYS A 108 -17.91 8.88 -21.24
CA LYS A 108 -17.79 9.03 -22.71
C LYS A 108 -16.35 9.00 -23.23
N GLY A 109 -15.41 8.61 -22.39
CA GLY A 109 -13.99 8.56 -22.72
C GLY A 109 -13.21 8.05 -21.52
N GLU A 110 -11.97 8.53 -21.35
CA GLU A 110 -11.16 8.22 -20.17
C GLU A 110 -11.38 9.28 -19.08
N ALA A 111 -11.38 8.83 -17.84
CA ALA A 111 -11.37 9.70 -16.67
C ALA A 111 -10.22 10.71 -16.73
N VAL A 112 -10.31 11.83 -16.03
CA VAL A 112 -9.16 12.71 -15.80
C VAL A 112 -8.11 11.93 -15.00
N GLY A 113 -6.85 12.07 -15.37
CA GLY A 113 -5.71 11.43 -14.69
C GLY A 113 -5.45 12.05 -13.32
N ILE A 114 -6.38 11.87 -12.38
CA ILE A 114 -6.37 12.52 -11.07
C ILE A 114 -5.13 12.15 -10.27
N GLY A 115 -4.80 10.84 -10.20
CA GLY A 115 -3.60 10.41 -9.49
C GLY A 115 -2.31 10.87 -10.15
N ARG A 116 -2.28 10.98 -11.49
CA ARG A 116 -1.13 11.52 -12.23
C ARG A 116 -0.90 12.99 -11.92
N LEU A 117 -1.99 13.76 -11.78
CA LEU A 117 -1.94 15.17 -11.37
C LEU A 117 -1.55 15.33 -9.89
N GLU A 118 -2.08 14.51 -9.00
CA GLU A 118 -1.70 14.49 -7.58
C GLU A 118 -0.20 14.21 -7.44
N ARG A 119 0.31 13.18 -8.14
CA ARG A 119 1.75 12.89 -8.19
C ARG A 119 2.57 14.09 -8.70
N PHE A 120 2.16 14.68 -9.81
CA PHE A 120 2.86 15.84 -10.40
C PHE A 120 2.95 16.98 -9.39
N VAL A 121 1.84 17.35 -8.76
CA VAL A 121 1.79 18.42 -7.77
C VAL A 121 2.70 18.15 -6.58
N ALA A 122 2.67 16.94 -6.05
CA ALA A 122 3.51 16.55 -4.92
C ALA A 122 5.02 16.56 -5.28
N ASP A 123 5.39 16.05 -6.47
CA ASP A 123 6.76 16.05 -6.96
C ASP A 123 7.26 17.48 -7.23
N TRP A 124 6.41 18.32 -7.83
CA TRP A 124 6.72 19.72 -8.08
C TRP A 124 6.98 20.47 -6.77
N TYR A 125 6.08 20.31 -5.77
CA TYR A 125 6.22 20.96 -4.47
C TYR A 125 7.52 20.56 -3.78
N ARG A 126 7.81 19.26 -3.72
CA ARG A 126 9.06 18.73 -3.14
C ARG A 126 10.31 19.34 -3.79
N ASN A 127 10.29 19.58 -5.08
CA ASN A 127 11.45 20.03 -5.82
C ASN A 127 11.62 21.58 -5.81
N ASN A 128 10.56 22.33 -5.58
CA ASN A 128 10.56 23.79 -5.74
C ASN A 128 10.30 24.57 -4.45
N VAL A 129 9.63 23.95 -3.45
CA VAL A 129 9.28 24.63 -2.20
C VAL A 129 10.10 24.04 -1.05
N HIS A 130 10.90 24.88 -0.43
CA HIS A 130 11.82 24.48 0.64
C HIS A 130 11.47 25.11 2.00
N THR A 131 10.32 25.80 2.05
CA THR A 131 9.81 26.37 3.31
C THR A 131 9.18 25.27 4.16
N LYS A 132 9.62 25.18 5.43
CA LYS A 132 9.06 24.22 6.37
C LYS A 132 7.79 24.79 7.00
N PRO A 133 6.70 24.01 7.12
CA PRO A 133 5.55 24.44 7.86
C PRO A 133 5.94 24.63 9.34
N ALA A 134 5.45 25.71 9.96
CA ALA A 134 5.65 25.90 11.39
C ALA A 134 4.84 24.87 12.17
N ALA A 135 5.47 24.19 13.13
CA ALA A 135 4.74 23.31 14.05
C ALA A 135 3.70 24.14 14.84
N PRO A 136 2.46 23.64 14.97
CA PRO A 136 1.43 24.34 15.75
C PRO A 136 1.81 24.43 17.23
N ALA A 137 1.20 25.38 17.95
CA ALA A 137 1.36 25.46 19.39
C ALA A 137 0.82 24.19 20.06
N SER A 138 1.53 23.69 21.09
CA SER A 138 1.09 22.52 21.84
C SER A 138 -0.25 22.77 22.52
N ASN A 139 -1.16 21.80 22.44
CA ASN A 139 -2.42 21.76 23.18
C ASN A 139 -2.30 21.07 24.55
N GLY A 140 -1.12 20.56 24.91
CA GLY A 140 -0.83 19.89 26.18
C GLY A 140 -1.09 18.39 26.21
N HIS A 141 -1.72 17.80 25.20
CA HIS A 141 -2.14 16.40 25.16
C HIS A 141 -1.13 15.50 24.44
N LYS A 142 -1.10 14.21 24.83
CA LYS A 142 -0.18 13.21 24.27
C LYS A 142 -0.94 12.01 23.71
N VAL A 143 -0.57 11.60 22.50
CA VAL A 143 -1.13 10.40 21.84
C VAL A 143 0.00 9.49 21.35
N ALA A 144 -0.12 8.18 21.62
CA ALA A 144 0.79 7.17 21.09
C ALA A 144 0.20 6.51 19.84
N VAL A 145 1.03 6.26 18.85
CA VAL A 145 0.67 5.55 17.62
C VAL A 145 1.58 4.32 17.49
N ILE A 146 1.01 3.15 17.30
CA ILE A 146 1.73 1.88 17.16
C ILE A 146 1.77 1.49 15.68
N GLY A 147 2.90 1.69 15.02
CA GLY A 147 3.14 1.43 13.61
C GLY A 147 3.19 2.69 12.77
N ALA A 148 4.30 2.87 12.04
CA ALA A 148 4.56 3.99 11.13
C ALA A 148 4.19 3.66 9.68
N GLY A 149 3.15 2.86 9.45
CA GLY A 149 2.55 2.65 8.14
C GLY A 149 1.60 3.79 7.75
N PRO A 150 0.93 3.71 6.59
CA PRO A 150 0.07 4.78 6.07
C PRO A 150 -1.00 5.24 7.05
N SER A 151 -1.64 4.32 7.77
CA SER A 151 -2.67 4.63 8.77
C SER A 151 -2.10 5.42 9.95
N GLY A 152 -1.01 4.92 10.54
CA GLY A 152 -0.36 5.57 11.69
C GLY A 152 0.23 6.93 11.35
N LEU A 153 0.88 7.07 10.20
CA LEU A 153 1.42 8.35 9.72
C LEU A 153 0.31 9.38 9.49
N THR A 154 -0.87 8.95 9.03
CA THR A 154 -2.02 9.84 8.84
C THR A 154 -2.57 10.34 10.18
N VAL A 155 -2.79 9.44 11.15
CA VAL A 155 -3.21 9.85 12.50
C VAL A 155 -2.20 10.81 13.12
N ALA A 156 -0.92 10.48 13.02
CA ALA A 156 0.15 11.30 13.59
C ALA A 156 0.17 12.71 12.98
N GLY A 157 0.06 12.81 11.65
CA GLY A 157 0.05 14.09 10.96
C GLY A 157 -1.20 14.94 11.27
N ASP A 158 -2.39 14.31 11.27
CA ASP A 158 -3.64 15.03 11.54
C ASP A 158 -3.70 15.52 13.01
N LEU A 159 -3.27 14.71 13.97
CA LEU A 159 -3.21 15.12 15.38
C LEU A 159 -2.10 16.17 15.65
N ALA A 160 -0.94 16.02 15.00
CA ALA A 160 0.14 17.01 15.12
C ALA A 160 -0.31 18.40 14.63
N LYS A 161 -1.07 18.47 13.52
CA LYS A 161 -1.67 19.72 13.04
C LYS A 161 -2.63 20.38 14.05
N LEU A 162 -3.19 19.61 14.99
CA LEU A 162 -4.05 20.11 16.08
C LEU A 162 -3.27 20.45 17.36
N GLY A 163 -1.93 20.34 17.35
CA GLY A 163 -1.08 20.66 18.46
C GLY A 163 -0.84 19.53 19.46
N TYR A 164 -1.26 18.30 19.16
CA TYR A 164 -0.97 17.13 19.98
C TYR A 164 0.51 16.77 19.94
N LYS A 165 1.07 16.37 21.08
CA LYS A 165 2.35 15.68 21.10
C LYS A 165 2.12 14.21 20.72
N VAL A 166 2.56 13.83 19.50
CA VAL A 166 2.38 12.49 18.98
C VAL A 166 3.72 11.76 18.96
N THR A 167 3.76 10.55 19.54
CA THR A 167 4.89 9.63 19.42
C THR A 167 4.46 8.38 18.65
N VAL A 168 5.15 8.09 17.54
CA VAL A 168 4.92 6.91 16.71
C VAL A 168 5.99 5.87 17.05
N TYR A 169 5.58 4.68 17.47
CA TYR A 169 6.45 3.54 17.73
C TYR A 169 6.44 2.57 16.56
N GLU A 170 7.58 2.39 15.92
CA GLU A 170 7.75 1.54 14.73
C GLU A 170 8.65 0.34 15.06
N ALA A 171 8.18 -0.86 14.75
CA ALA A 171 8.92 -2.09 15.01
C ALA A 171 10.18 -2.24 14.11
N LEU A 172 10.13 -1.72 12.90
CA LEU A 172 11.24 -1.76 11.95
C LEU A 172 12.24 -0.63 12.20
N HIS A 173 13.39 -0.71 11.55
CA HIS A 173 14.46 0.30 11.66
C HIS A 173 14.20 1.57 10.84
N VAL A 174 13.08 1.64 10.10
CA VAL A 174 12.68 2.78 9.27
C VAL A 174 11.17 2.89 9.22
N ALA A 175 10.65 4.12 9.29
CA ALA A 175 9.23 4.41 9.18
C ALA A 175 8.73 4.29 7.74
N GLY A 176 7.45 3.96 7.58
CA GLY A 176 6.75 3.82 6.29
C GLY A 176 5.97 2.51 6.14
N GLY A 177 6.25 1.51 6.98
CA GLY A 177 5.56 0.22 6.93
C GLY A 177 5.64 -0.42 5.53
N VAL A 178 4.49 -0.85 4.99
CA VAL A 178 4.40 -1.49 3.67
C VAL A 178 4.94 -0.63 2.53
N LEU A 179 4.97 0.69 2.66
CA LEU A 179 5.56 1.61 1.69
C LEU A 179 7.07 1.38 1.54
N MET A 180 7.72 0.92 2.60
CA MET A 180 9.15 0.63 2.64
C MET A 180 9.48 -0.82 2.34
N TYR A 181 8.79 -1.78 2.98
CA TYR A 181 9.14 -3.19 2.85
C TYR A 181 8.41 -3.90 1.70
N GLY A 182 7.17 -3.46 1.35
CA GLY A 182 6.30 -4.19 0.43
C GLY A 182 6.33 -3.65 -0.99
N ILE A 183 6.10 -2.36 -1.18
CA ILE A 183 6.02 -1.73 -2.51
C ILE A 183 7.44 -1.55 -3.08
N PRO A 184 7.72 -2.03 -4.32
CA PRO A 184 9.06 -1.93 -4.88
C PRO A 184 9.54 -0.52 -5.18
N GLU A 185 10.87 -0.32 -5.16
CA GLU A 185 11.55 0.92 -5.49
C GLU A 185 11.11 1.50 -6.84
N PHE A 186 10.93 0.64 -7.84
CA PHE A 186 10.55 1.06 -9.20
C PHE A 186 9.08 1.51 -9.34
N ARG A 187 8.25 1.31 -8.30
CA ARG A 187 6.88 1.86 -8.20
C ARG A 187 6.79 3.03 -7.24
N LEU A 188 7.51 2.94 -6.13
CA LEU A 188 7.53 3.93 -5.07
C LEU A 188 8.96 4.08 -4.54
N PRO A 189 9.74 5.01 -5.05
CA PRO A 189 11.08 5.30 -4.56
C PRO A 189 11.08 5.61 -3.05
N LYS A 190 12.05 5.05 -2.32
CA LYS A 190 12.06 5.10 -0.86
C LYS A 190 12.43 6.48 -0.31
N ASP A 191 13.15 7.28 -1.08
CA ASP A 191 13.42 8.67 -0.77
C ASP A 191 12.14 9.53 -0.71
N ILE A 192 11.17 9.24 -1.57
CA ILE A 192 9.85 9.89 -1.54
C ILE A 192 9.13 9.59 -0.23
N VAL A 193 9.10 8.31 0.18
CA VAL A 193 8.46 7.92 1.45
C VAL A 193 9.15 8.59 2.64
N GLN A 194 10.49 8.62 2.65
CA GLN A 194 11.24 9.26 3.73
C GLN A 194 11.06 10.78 3.75
N HIS A 195 10.90 11.42 2.60
CA HIS A 195 10.58 12.85 2.53
C HIS A 195 9.22 13.17 3.17
N GLU A 196 8.18 12.36 2.88
CA GLU A 196 6.87 12.51 3.52
C GLU A 196 6.94 12.29 5.04
N VAL A 197 7.70 11.29 5.49
CA VAL A 197 7.94 11.00 6.91
C VAL A 197 8.66 12.17 7.60
N GLU A 198 9.67 12.76 6.95
CA GLU A 198 10.41 13.91 7.48
C GLU A 198 9.51 15.14 7.63
N GLY A 199 8.60 15.36 6.67
CA GLY A 199 7.59 16.42 6.80
C GLY A 199 6.72 16.28 8.04
N LEU A 200 6.40 15.05 8.48
CA LEU A 200 5.66 14.83 9.73
C LEU A 200 6.52 15.12 10.97
N LYS A 201 7.81 14.78 10.95
CA LYS A 201 8.73 15.15 12.04
C LYS A 201 8.87 16.67 12.17
N GLU A 202 8.90 17.38 11.06
CA GLU A 202 8.91 18.84 11.04
C GLU A 202 7.66 19.47 11.67
N LEU A 203 6.51 18.77 11.63
CA LEU A 203 5.29 19.13 12.35
C LEU A 203 5.35 18.80 13.85
N GLY A 204 6.43 18.21 14.35
CA GLY A 204 6.60 17.86 15.75
C GLY A 204 6.22 16.42 16.13
N VAL A 205 6.07 15.53 15.15
CA VAL A 205 5.84 14.10 15.41
C VAL A 205 7.17 13.45 15.80
N ASP A 206 7.22 12.79 16.97
CA ASP A 206 8.33 11.94 17.38
C ASP A 206 8.15 10.54 16.77
N ILE A 207 9.20 10.00 16.13
CA ILE A 207 9.17 8.64 15.55
C ILE A 207 10.29 7.81 16.15
N GLU A 208 9.90 6.80 16.93
CA GLU A 208 10.79 5.86 17.62
C GLU A 208 10.82 4.53 16.85
N THR A 209 11.93 4.25 16.18
CA THR A 209 12.13 3.00 15.43
C THR A 209 12.73 1.89 16.30
N ASN A 210 12.66 0.62 15.83
CA ASN A 210 13.08 -0.57 16.57
C ASN A 210 12.32 -0.79 17.89
N MET A 211 11.10 -0.28 17.97
CA MET A 211 10.22 -0.35 19.13
C MET A 211 9.07 -1.33 18.88
N VAL A 212 9.23 -2.57 19.32
CA VAL A 212 8.21 -3.63 19.17
C VAL A 212 7.26 -3.55 20.36
N ILE A 213 6.15 -2.81 20.21
CA ILE A 213 5.12 -2.73 21.25
C ILE A 213 4.46 -4.11 21.46
N GLY A 214 4.27 -4.45 22.73
CA GLY A 214 3.92 -5.80 23.19
C GLY A 214 5.15 -6.65 23.56
N LYS A 215 6.39 -6.12 23.33
CA LYS A 215 7.65 -6.73 23.79
C LYS A 215 8.50 -5.75 24.61
N VAL A 216 8.73 -4.55 24.08
CA VAL A 216 9.52 -3.52 24.76
C VAL A 216 8.66 -2.75 25.75
N LEU A 217 7.48 -2.35 25.31
CA LEU A 217 6.44 -1.67 26.10
C LEU A 217 5.08 -2.29 25.76
N THR A 218 4.17 -2.31 26.74
CA THR A 218 2.76 -2.65 26.55
C THR A 218 1.91 -1.40 26.33
N ILE A 219 0.68 -1.56 25.85
CA ILE A 219 -0.28 -0.45 25.77
C ILE A 219 -0.58 0.12 27.16
N ASP A 220 -0.66 -0.73 28.17
CA ASP A 220 -0.92 -0.30 29.54
C ASP A 220 0.22 0.56 30.10
N GLU A 221 1.48 0.21 29.87
CA GLU A 221 2.63 1.05 30.23
C GLU A 221 2.63 2.38 29.48
N LEU A 222 2.33 2.38 28.17
CA LEU A 222 2.20 3.63 27.41
C LEU A 222 1.19 4.58 28.04
N MET A 223 0.03 4.08 28.47
CA MET A 223 -1.03 4.91 29.06
C MET A 223 -0.72 5.29 30.52
N ASN A 224 -0.30 4.35 31.34
CA ASN A 224 -0.17 4.56 32.79
C ASN A 224 1.17 5.18 33.20
N ASP A 225 2.29 4.74 32.59
CA ASP A 225 3.62 5.13 33.00
C ASP A 225 4.16 6.28 32.14
N TYR A 226 3.84 6.28 30.83
CA TYR A 226 4.28 7.33 29.91
C TYR A 226 3.24 8.47 29.74
N GLY A 227 2.02 8.29 30.27
CA GLY A 227 0.98 9.33 30.33
C GLY A 227 0.38 9.68 28.96
N PHE A 228 0.30 8.71 28.03
CA PHE A 228 -0.47 8.88 26.81
C PHE A 228 -1.98 8.78 27.10
N GLU A 229 -2.75 9.74 26.65
CA GLU A 229 -4.19 9.82 26.89
C GLU A 229 -5.02 8.95 25.93
N ALA A 230 -4.45 8.65 24.77
CA ALA A 230 -5.00 7.71 23.79
C ALA A 230 -3.87 6.95 23.09
N VAL A 231 -4.22 5.75 22.60
CA VAL A 231 -3.33 4.91 21.80
C VAL A 231 -4.04 4.53 20.51
N TYR A 232 -3.34 4.69 19.38
CA TYR A 232 -3.83 4.22 18.07
C TYR A 232 -3.01 3.04 17.57
N VAL A 233 -3.68 1.90 17.30
CA VAL A 233 -3.03 0.67 16.81
C VAL A 233 -3.13 0.62 15.29
N ALA A 234 -1.98 0.80 14.62
CA ALA A 234 -1.78 0.76 13.18
C ALA A 234 -0.73 -0.30 12.78
N SER A 235 -0.69 -1.42 13.49
CA SER A 235 0.32 -2.48 13.34
C SER A 235 0.27 -3.23 12.00
N GLY A 236 -0.72 -2.95 11.17
CA GLY A 236 -0.87 -3.53 9.84
C GLY A 236 -1.21 -5.03 9.85
N ALA A 237 -0.99 -5.67 8.68
CA ALA A 237 -1.17 -7.10 8.47
C ALA A 237 0.06 -7.67 7.76
N GLY A 238 1.04 -8.14 8.52
CA GLY A 238 2.33 -8.62 7.99
C GLY A 238 2.53 -10.14 8.07
N LEU A 239 1.62 -10.90 8.71
CA LEU A 239 1.74 -12.34 8.83
C LEU A 239 1.29 -13.04 7.54
N PRO A 240 2.19 -13.70 6.78
CA PRO A 240 1.86 -14.27 5.48
C PRO A 240 0.97 -15.50 5.61
N ARG A 241 0.20 -15.77 4.56
CA ARG A 241 -0.60 -16.98 4.40
C ARG A 241 0.05 -17.91 3.40
N PHE A 242 0.00 -19.21 3.72
CA PHE A 242 0.42 -20.31 2.87
C PHE A 242 -0.79 -21.14 2.45
N MET A 243 -0.61 -22.05 1.48
CA MET A 243 -1.69 -22.90 0.97
C MET A 243 -1.98 -24.09 1.88
N GLY A 244 -0.97 -24.54 2.64
CA GLY A 244 -1.04 -25.76 3.42
C GLY A 244 -0.83 -27.03 2.57
N ILE A 245 -0.09 -26.92 1.46
CA ILE A 245 0.23 -28.03 0.56
C ILE A 245 1.58 -28.66 0.91
N PRO A 246 1.80 -29.95 0.55
CA PRO A 246 3.09 -30.59 0.74
C PRO A 246 4.23 -29.82 0.11
N GLY A 247 5.39 -29.80 0.77
CA GLY A 247 6.62 -29.18 0.25
C GLY A 247 6.76 -27.67 0.48
N GLU A 248 5.83 -26.98 1.11
CA GLU A 248 5.93 -25.52 1.39
C GLU A 248 7.08 -25.15 2.34
N SER A 249 7.71 -26.11 3.01
CA SER A 249 8.88 -25.91 3.86
C SER A 249 10.22 -26.10 3.15
N LEU A 250 10.22 -26.41 1.87
CA LEU A 250 11.44 -26.58 1.08
C LEU A 250 12.20 -25.24 0.91
N ASN A 251 13.52 -25.34 0.78
CA ASN A 251 14.36 -24.20 0.42
C ASN A 251 13.97 -23.69 -0.97
N GLY A 252 13.84 -22.37 -1.12
CA GLY A 252 13.35 -21.75 -2.35
C GLY A 252 11.85 -21.45 -2.34
N VAL A 253 11.11 -21.83 -1.27
CA VAL A 253 9.75 -21.35 -1.01
C VAL A 253 9.81 -20.14 -0.11
N TYR A 254 9.22 -19.03 -0.54
CA TYR A 254 9.15 -17.75 0.19
C TYR A 254 7.71 -17.28 0.30
N SER A 255 7.42 -16.55 1.36
CA SER A 255 6.27 -15.64 1.33
C SER A 255 6.64 -14.37 0.54
N ALA A 256 5.67 -13.74 -0.11
CA ALA A 256 5.92 -12.48 -0.80
C ALA A 256 6.41 -11.39 0.16
N ASN A 257 5.91 -11.37 1.40
CA ASN A 257 6.39 -10.42 2.42
C ASN A 257 7.87 -10.59 2.72
N GLU A 258 8.34 -11.82 2.91
CA GLU A 258 9.76 -12.09 3.14
C GLU A 258 10.60 -11.68 1.94
N TYR A 259 10.19 -12.12 0.74
CA TYR A 259 10.91 -11.83 -0.49
C TYR A 259 11.01 -10.31 -0.76
N LEU A 260 9.88 -9.61 -0.68
CA LEU A 260 9.82 -8.16 -0.89
C LEU A 260 10.56 -7.37 0.21
N THR A 261 10.50 -7.83 1.48
CA THR A 261 11.29 -7.20 2.56
C THR A 261 12.78 -7.28 2.28
N ARG A 262 13.30 -8.43 1.83
CA ARG A 262 14.70 -8.57 1.43
C ARG A 262 15.06 -7.64 0.27
N VAL A 263 14.19 -7.57 -0.74
CA VAL A 263 14.43 -6.74 -1.94
C VAL A 263 14.35 -5.25 -1.61
N ASN A 264 13.25 -4.81 -1.00
CA ASN A 264 12.92 -3.40 -0.87
C ASN A 264 13.52 -2.76 0.39
N LEU A 265 13.19 -3.30 1.58
CA LEU A 265 13.65 -2.74 2.85
C LEU A 265 15.16 -2.96 3.04
N MET A 266 15.62 -4.21 2.79
CA MET A 266 17.01 -4.60 2.97
C MET A 266 17.86 -4.36 1.71
N LYS A 267 17.23 -3.87 0.62
CA LYS A 267 17.89 -3.47 -0.64
C LYS A 267 18.78 -4.55 -1.26
N ALA A 268 18.33 -5.83 -1.21
CA ALA A 268 19.09 -6.98 -1.71
C ALA A 268 19.43 -6.90 -3.21
N TYR A 269 18.81 -6.00 -3.96
CA TYR A 269 19.11 -5.75 -5.37
C TYR A 269 20.38 -4.92 -5.60
N LYS A 270 20.95 -4.30 -4.55
CA LYS A 270 22.19 -3.53 -4.67
C LYS A 270 23.40 -4.43 -4.60
N GLU A 271 24.45 -4.11 -5.36
CA GLU A 271 25.69 -4.90 -5.43
C GLU A 271 26.42 -4.96 -4.07
N ASP A 272 26.34 -3.89 -3.28
CA ASP A 272 26.95 -3.77 -1.95
C ASP A 272 26.05 -4.29 -0.82
N SER A 273 24.89 -4.85 -1.14
CA SER A 273 23.95 -5.37 -0.13
C SER A 273 24.53 -6.60 0.59
N ARG A 274 24.39 -6.59 1.92
CA ARG A 274 24.73 -7.75 2.77
C ARG A 274 23.58 -8.75 2.92
N THR A 275 22.39 -8.41 2.42
CA THR A 275 21.21 -9.28 2.52
C THR A 275 21.25 -10.32 1.41
N PRO A 276 21.30 -11.62 1.77
CA PRO A 276 21.29 -12.68 0.76
C PRO A 276 19.94 -12.76 0.08
N ILE A 277 19.98 -12.94 -1.25
CA ILE A 277 18.80 -13.28 -2.05
C ILE A 277 19.19 -14.37 -3.06
N MET A 278 18.29 -15.35 -3.23
CA MET A 278 18.52 -16.43 -4.18
C MET A 278 18.46 -15.89 -5.61
N LYS A 279 19.47 -16.22 -6.42
CA LYS A 279 19.47 -15.98 -7.86
C LYS A 279 18.77 -17.15 -8.56
N SER A 280 17.51 -16.95 -8.85
CA SER A 280 16.62 -17.96 -9.44
C SER A 280 16.61 -17.84 -10.96
N LYS A 281 16.50 -18.98 -11.66
CA LYS A 281 16.28 -19.00 -13.12
C LYS A 281 14.80 -18.96 -13.46
N SER A 282 13.99 -19.74 -12.74
CA SER A 282 12.56 -19.88 -13.01
C SER A 282 11.77 -19.70 -11.72
N VAL A 283 10.96 -18.65 -11.65
CA VAL A 283 10.21 -18.26 -10.47
C VAL A 283 8.71 -18.37 -10.72
N ALA A 284 8.00 -19.04 -9.83
CA ALA A 284 6.53 -18.98 -9.79
C ALA A 284 6.04 -18.12 -8.63
N VAL A 285 5.20 -17.16 -8.92
CA VAL A 285 4.52 -16.33 -7.92
C VAL A 285 3.05 -16.74 -7.87
N VAL A 286 2.61 -17.26 -6.74
CA VAL A 286 1.24 -17.76 -6.54
C VAL A 286 0.37 -16.67 -5.96
N GLY A 287 -0.54 -16.15 -6.78
CA GLY A 287 -1.44 -15.07 -6.44
C GLY A 287 -1.71 -14.13 -7.62
N GLY A 288 -2.72 -13.28 -7.51
CA GLY A 288 -3.13 -12.38 -8.60
C GLY A 288 -3.31 -10.92 -8.18
N GLY A 289 -2.88 -10.54 -6.97
CA GLY A 289 -2.97 -9.16 -6.46
C GLY A 289 -1.73 -8.32 -6.78
N ASN A 290 -1.73 -7.05 -6.38
CA ASN A 290 -0.60 -6.14 -6.57
C ASN A 290 0.71 -6.70 -5.98
N VAL A 291 0.63 -7.37 -4.83
CA VAL A 291 1.80 -7.99 -4.17
C VAL A 291 2.42 -9.09 -5.06
N ALA A 292 1.58 -9.85 -5.79
CA ALA A 292 2.07 -10.85 -6.75
C ALA A 292 2.78 -10.19 -7.93
N MET A 293 2.21 -9.09 -8.48
CA MET A 293 2.86 -8.32 -9.55
C MET A 293 4.20 -7.75 -9.08
N ASP A 294 4.24 -7.20 -7.87
CA ASP A 294 5.45 -6.65 -7.25
C ASP A 294 6.54 -7.69 -7.09
N ALA A 295 6.20 -8.87 -6.55
CA ALA A 295 7.16 -9.98 -6.37
C ALA A 295 7.68 -10.50 -7.71
N ALA A 296 6.80 -10.72 -8.68
CA ALA A 296 7.18 -11.21 -10.01
C ALA A 296 8.09 -10.21 -10.75
N ARG A 297 7.76 -8.93 -10.72
CA ARG A 297 8.55 -7.87 -11.34
C ARG A 297 9.91 -7.67 -10.64
N CYS A 298 9.97 -7.87 -9.31
CA CYS A 298 11.25 -7.92 -8.58
C CYS A 298 12.09 -9.13 -9.01
N ALA A 299 11.51 -10.33 -9.12
CA ALA A 299 12.21 -11.53 -9.56
C ALA A 299 12.80 -11.34 -10.97
N LYS A 300 12.04 -10.74 -11.89
CA LYS A 300 12.53 -10.43 -13.24
C LYS A 300 13.74 -9.50 -13.22
N ARG A 301 13.71 -8.46 -12.42
CA ARG A 301 14.82 -7.48 -12.26
C ARG A 301 16.06 -8.09 -11.59
N LEU A 302 15.87 -9.10 -10.75
CA LEU A 302 16.97 -9.85 -10.12
C LEU A 302 17.61 -10.89 -11.06
N GLY A 303 17.13 -11.00 -12.30
CA GLY A 303 17.74 -11.78 -13.35
C GLY A 303 17.06 -13.13 -13.64
N ALA A 304 15.88 -13.39 -13.10
CA ALA A 304 15.13 -14.59 -13.45
C ALA A 304 14.78 -14.60 -14.95
N GLU A 305 15.12 -15.71 -15.62
CA GLU A 305 14.85 -15.91 -17.04
C GLU A 305 13.35 -16.07 -17.28
N ASN A 306 12.72 -16.96 -16.50
CA ASN A 306 11.31 -17.26 -16.56
C ASN A 306 10.62 -16.82 -15.26
N VAL A 307 9.56 -16.03 -15.38
CA VAL A 307 8.74 -15.64 -14.24
C VAL A 307 7.28 -15.89 -14.57
N TYR A 308 6.60 -16.61 -13.70
CA TYR A 308 5.21 -17.01 -13.86
C TYR A 308 4.35 -16.41 -12.75
N ILE A 309 3.23 -15.79 -13.10
CA ILE A 309 2.11 -15.56 -12.20
C ILE A 309 1.21 -16.78 -12.28
N VAL A 310 1.04 -17.49 -11.17
CA VAL A 310 0.16 -18.66 -11.07
C VAL A 310 -1.09 -18.25 -10.31
N TYR A 311 -2.23 -18.27 -11.03
CA TYR A 311 -3.49 -17.76 -10.47
C TYR A 311 -4.66 -18.69 -10.78
N ARG A 312 -5.41 -19.04 -9.74
CA ARG A 312 -6.51 -20.03 -9.82
C ARG A 312 -7.76 -19.56 -10.56
N ARG A 313 -7.87 -18.25 -10.90
CA ARG A 313 -8.96 -17.69 -11.71
C ARG A 313 -8.43 -17.16 -13.03
N GLY A 314 -9.31 -16.57 -13.85
CA GLY A 314 -8.93 -15.97 -15.13
C GLY A 314 -8.35 -14.58 -15.02
N MET A 315 -7.88 -14.03 -16.15
CA MET A 315 -7.33 -12.67 -16.23
C MET A 315 -8.34 -11.60 -15.77
N ALA A 316 -9.62 -11.80 -16.11
CA ALA A 316 -10.69 -10.86 -15.74
C ALA A 316 -10.93 -10.77 -14.21
N GLU A 317 -10.56 -11.80 -13.46
CA GLU A 317 -10.72 -11.90 -12.02
C GLU A 317 -9.47 -11.46 -11.24
N LEU A 318 -8.42 -10.97 -11.92
CA LEU A 318 -7.23 -10.45 -11.25
C LEU A 318 -7.57 -9.21 -10.41
N PRO A 319 -7.28 -9.21 -9.11
CA PRO A 319 -7.53 -8.04 -8.25
C PRO A 319 -6.43 -6.98 -8.32
N ALA A 320 -5.35 -7.22 -9.06
CA ALA A 320 -4.28 -6.26 -9.27
C ALA A 320 -4.76 -5.08 -10.13
N ARG A 321 -4.11 -3.91 -9.98
CA ARG A 321 -4.32 -2.76 -10.85
C ARG A 321 -4.00 -3.13 -12.30
N LYS A 322 -4.81 -2.63 -13.23
CA LYS A 322 -4.63 -2.89 -14.68
C LYS A 322 -3.25 -2.47 -15.16
N GLU A 323 -2.79 -1.29 -14.77
CA GLU A 323 -1.46 -0.78 -15.13
C GLU A 323 -0.33 -1.71 -14.64
N GLU A 324 -0.46 -2.34 -13.47
CA GLU A 324 0.54 -3.27 -12.95
C GLU A 324 0.52 -4.61 -13.68
N VAL A 325 -0.64 -5.07 -14.12
CA VAL A 325 -0.78 -6.26 -14.97
C VAL A 325 -0.16 -6.01 -16.34
N GLU A 326 -0.51 -4.88 -16.99
CA GLU A 326 0.05 -4.47 -18.28
C GLU A 326 1.58 -4.35 -18.21
N HIS A 327 2.11 -3.69 -17.18
CA HIS A 327 3.55 -3.59 -16.98
C HIS A 327 4.23 -4.96 -16.77
N ALA A 328 3.58 -5.88 -16.08
CA ALA A 328 4.12 -7.23 -15.88
C ALA A 328 4.17 -8.01 -17.20
N GLU A 329 3.13 -7.95 -18.02
CA GLU A 329 3.09 -8.56 -19.36
C GLU A 329 4.17 -7.98 -20.29
N GLU A 330 4.29 -6.66 -20.34
CA GLU A 330 5.30 -5.96 -21.13
C GLU A 330 6.74 -6.31 -20.70
N GLU A 331 6.95 -6.59 -19.42
CA GLU A 331 8.24 -6.99 -18.85
C GLU A 331 8.56 -8.48 -19.09
N GLY A 332 7.67 -9.23 -19.76
CA GLY A 332 7.84 -10.62 -20.15
C GLY A 332 7.50 -11.63 -19.06
N ILE A 333 6.64 -11.25 -18.11
CA ILE A 333 6.09 -12.18 -17.12
C ILE A 333 4.93 -12.96 -17.74
N VAL A 334 4.92 -14.27 -17.55
CA VAL A 334 3.94 -15.19 -18.14
C VAL A 334 2.81 -15.47 -17.15
N PHE A 335 1.57 -15.21 -17.54
CA PHE A 335 0.40 -15.47 -16.71
C PHE A 335 -0.10 -16.91 -16.94
N LYS A 336 0.04 -17.76 -15.93
CA LYS A 336 -0.57 -19.08 -15.80
C LYS A 336 -1.86 -18.96 -15.00
N THR A 337 -2.90 -18.42 -15.65
CA THR A 337 -4.24 -18.33 -15.07
C THR A 337 -4.95 -19.69 -15.12
N LEU A 338 -6.06 -19.82 -14.42
CA LEU A 338 -6.79 -21.08 -14.27
C LEU A 338 -5.88 -22.22 -13.83
N THR A 339 -4.93 -21.93 -12.94
CA THR A 339 -3.89 -22.86 -12.48
C THR A 339 -3.74 -22.75 -10.98
N ASN A 340 -3.77 -23.88 -10.28
CA ASN A 340 -3.63 -23.94 -8.82
C ASN A 340 -2.58 -24.98 -8.42
N PRO A 341 -1.55 -24.62 -7.63
CA PRO A 341 -0.58 -25.58 -7.10
C PRO A 341 -1.24 -26.54 -6.11
N THR A 342 -0.78 -27.80 -6.11
CA THR A 342 -1.22 -28.86 -5.18
C THR A 342 -0.07 -29.43 -4.37
N GLU A 343 1.17 -29.32 -4.84
CA GLU A 343 2.37 -29.81 -4.16
C GLU A 343 3.60 -29.05 -4.67
N VAL A 344 4.55 -28.80 -3.79
CA VAL A 344 5.89 -28.29 -4.13
C VAL A 344 6.87 -29.46 -4.17
N LEU A 345 7.57 -29.63 -5.30
CA LEU A 345 8.49 -30.73 -5.52
C LEU A 345 9.91 -30.33 -5.15
N GLY A 346 10.56 -31.13 -4.31
CA GLY A 346 11.95 -30.94 -3.90
C GLY A 346 12.93 -31.81 -4.64
N ASP A 347 14.20 -31.40 -4.66
CA ASP A 347 15.33 -32.26 -5.02
C ASP A 347 15.85 -33.05 -3.79
N GLU A 348 16.91 -33.83 -3.97
CA GLU A 348 17.56 -34.62 -2.91
C GLU A 348 18.18 -33.78 -1.78
N ASN A 349 18.44 -32.49 -2.02
CA ASN A 349 19.01 -31.54 -1.07
C ASN A 349 17.96 -30.68 -0.39
N GLY A 350 16.66 -30.91 -0.67
CA GLY A 350 15.57 -30.16 -0.10
C GLY A 350 15.32 -28.79 -0.72
N TRP A 351 15.77 -28.58 -1.98
CA TRP A 351 15.49 -27.37 -2.74
C TRP A 351 14.34 -27.57 -3.73
N VAL A 352 13.59 -26.52 -3.99
CA VAL A 352 12.53 -26.52 -5.01
C VAL A 352 13.10 -26.84 -6.39
N LYS A 353 12.49 -27.81 -7.08
CA LYS A 353 12.77 -28.15 -8.49
C LYS A 353 11.53 -28.01 -9.38
N GLY A 354 10.35 -27.83 -8.79
CA GLY A 354 9.11 -27.70 -9.51
C GLY A 354 7.89 -27.66 -8.59
N MET A 355 6.73 -27.60 -9.17
CA MET A 355 5.47 -27.77 -8.47
C MET A 355 4.45 -28.52 -9.32
N THR A 356 3.66 -29.37 -8.68
CA THR A 356 2.48 -29.98 -9.30
C THR A 356 1.34 -28.98 -9.25
N CYS A 357 0.67 -28.80 -10.38
CA CYS A 357 -0.49 -27.92 -10.56
C CYS A 357 -1.66 -28.69 -11.13
N VAL A 358 -2.86 -28.17 -10.93
CA VAL A 358 -4.09 -28.59 -11.63
C VAL A 358 -4.67 -27.41 -12.41
N GLU A 359 -5.32 -27.71 -13.53
CA GLU A 359 -6.12 -26.72 -14.24
C GLU A 359 -7.41 -26.43 -13.47
N MET A 360 -7.91 -25.21 -13.61
CA MET A 360 -9.14 -24.76 -12.98
C MET A 360 -10.17 -24.37 -14.04
N GLU A 361 -11.45 -24.51 -13.69
CA GLU A 361 -12.56 -23.97 -14.43
C GLU A 361 -13.28 -22.91 -13.59
N LEU A 362 -14.00 -22.00 -14.27
CA LEU A 362 -14.74 -20.93 -13.60
C LEU A 362 -16.21 -21.30 -13.51
N GLY A 363 -16.69 -21.45 -12.27
CA GLY A 363 -18.11 -21.62 -11.96
C GLY A 363 -18.82 -20.29 -11.74
N GLU A 364 -19.92 -20.32 -10.98
CA GLU A 364 -20.73 -19.16 -10.67
C GLU A 364 -19.95 -18.11 -9.81
N PRO A 365 -20.33 -16.82 -9.89
CA PRO A 365 -19.73 -15.77 -9.09
C PRO A 365 -19.88 -16.02 -7.57
N ASP A 366 -18.83 -15.73 -6.82
CA ASP A 366 -18.85 -15.71 -5.35
C ASP A 366 -19.46 -14.37 -4.82
N ALA A 367 -19.53 -14.23 -3.49
CA ALA A 367 -20.05 -13.02 -2.83
C ALA A 367 -19.29 -11.74 -3.19
N SER A 368 -18.08 -11.84 -3.73
CA SER A 368 -17.28 -10.70 -4.24
C SER A 368 -17.54 -10.40 -5.72
N GLY A 369 -18.46 -11.12 -6.37
CA GLY A 369 -18.78 -11.01 -7.79
C GLY A 369 -17.76 -11.70 -8.72
N ARG A 370 -16.70 -12.35 -8.18
CA ARG A 370 -15.70 -13.08 -8.97
C ARG A 370 -16.10 -14.54 -9.11
N ARG A 371 -15.93 -15.11 -10.30
CA ARG A 371 -16.28 -16.50 -10.57
C ARG A 371 -15.46 -17.46 -9.71
N ARG A 372 -16.14 -18.46 -9.13
CA ARG A 372 -15.54 -19.44 -8.24
C ARG A 372 -14.62 -20.39 -9.02
N PRO A 373 -13.36 -20.62 -8.59
CA PRO A 373 -12.50 -21.60 -9.22
C PRO A 373 -12.90 -23.02 -8.81
N ILE A 374 -13.00 -23.92 -9.80
CA ILE A 374 -13.34 -25.35 -9.65
C ILE A 374 -12.19 -26.14 -10.23
N VAL A 375 -11.73 -27.20 -9.54
CA VAL A 375 -10.67 -28.08 -10.04
C VAL A 375 -11.19 -28.89 -11.22
N LYS A 376 -10.41 -28.93 -12.31
CA LYS A 376 -10.62 -29.82 -13.44
C LYS A 376 -9.92 -31.14 -13.16
N GLU A 377 -10.69 -32.21 -12.95
CA GLU A 377 -10.15 -33.53 -12.62
C GLU A 377 -9.27 -34.09 -13.75
N GLY A 378 -8.17 -34.75 -13.38
CA GLY A 378 -7.23 -35.37 -14.33
C GLY A 378 -6.39 -34.36 -15.13
N SER A 379 -6.24 -33.14 -14.64
CA SER A 379 -5.51 -32.07 -15.31
C SER A 379 -4.15 -31.77 -14.68
N GLU A 380 -3.63 -32.69 -13.87
CA GLU A 380 -2.37 -32.54 -13.17
C GLU A 380 -1.20 -32.38 -14.15
N PHE A 381 -0.35 -31.39 -13.87
CA PHE A 381 0.90 -31.20 -14.61
C PHE A 381 1.99 -30.62 -13.71
N VAL A 382 3.25 -30.75 -14.15
CA VAL A 382 4.39 -30.19 -13.42
C VAL A 382 4.87 -28.92 -14.10
N LEU A 383 5.01 -27.85 -13.30
CA LEU A 383 5.69 -26.63 -13.71
C LEU A 383 7.09 -26.62 -13.08
N ASN A 384 8.13 -26.65 -13.92
CA ASN A 384 9.52 -26.64 -13.46
C ASN A 384 9.94 -25.24 -13.07
N VAL A 385 10.21 -25.04 -11.78
CA VAL A 385 10.68 -23.79 -11.19
C VAL A 385 11.66 -24.10 -10.07
N ASP A 386 12.58 -23.20 -9.79
CA ASP A 386 13.56 -23.30 -8.71
C ASP A 386 13.22 -22.38 -7.52
N THR A 387 12.21 -21.55 -7.67
CA THR A 387 11.72 -20.67 -6.60
C THR A 387 10.21 -20.50 -6.69
N MET A 388 9.56 -20.52 -5.52
CA MET A 388 8.14 -20.33 -5.38
C MET A 388 7.86 -19.22 -4.36
N ILE A 389 7.04 -18.23 -4.73
CA ILE A 389 6.70 -17.08 -3.89
C ILE A 389 5.20 -17.07 -3.65
N MET A 390 4.79 -17.21 -2.38
CA MET A 390 3.39 -17.21 -1.96
C MET A 390 2.89 -15.77 -1.75
N ALA A 391 2.00 -15.30 -2.62
CA ALA A 391 1.38 -13.97 -2.58
C ALA A 391 -0.13 -14.06 -2.32
N LEU A 392 -0.51 -14.80 -1.27
CA LEU A 392 -1.90 -15.19 -0.96
C LEU A 392 -2.60 -14.27 0.06
N GLY A 393 -2.00 -13.13 0.33
CA GLY A 393 -2.46 -12.19 1.34
C GLY A 393 -1.84 -12.43 2.71
N THR A 394 -2.22 -11.57 3.64
CA THR A 394 -1.66 -11.52 4.98
C THR A 394 -2.74 -11.35 6.04
N SER A 395 -2.39 -11.55 7.30
CA SER A 395 -3.21 -11.28 8.47
C SER A 395 -2.44 -10.47 9.50
N PRO A 396 -3.13 -9.78 10.44
CA PRO A 396 -2.47 -9.06 11.52
C PRO A 396 -1.62 -9.97 12.41
N ASN A 397 -0.48 -9.44 12.89
CA ASN A 397 0.34 -10.14 13.86
C ASN A 397 -0.40 -10.23 15.21
N PRO A 398 -0.49 -11.40 15.86
CA PRO A 398 -1.23 -11.57 17.11
C PRO A 398 -0.60 -10.88 18.33
N LEU A 399 0.62 -10.33 18.21
CA LEU A 399 1.38 -9.82 19.36
C LEU A 399 0.61 -8.77 20.16
N ILE A 400 0.07 -7.73 19.51
CA ILE A 400 -0.64 -6.64 20.22
C ILE A 400 -1.84 -7.19 20.99
N ARG A 401 -2.71 -7.98 20.35
CA ARG A 401 -3.89 -8.57 21.02
C ARG A 401 -3.53 -9.52 22.16
N SER A 402 -2.45 -10.31 22.00
CA SER A 402 -2.03 -11.29 23.02
C SER A 402 -1.38 -10.65 24.25
N THR A 403 -0.89 -9.42 24.12
CA THR A 403 -0.24 -8.65 25.20
C THR A 403 -1.10 -7.52 25.76
N THR A 404 -2.35 -7.39 25.26
CA THR A 404 -3.28 -6.34 25.67
C THR A 404 -4.61 -6.98 26.10
N PRO A 405 -4.78 -7.33 27.40
CA PRO A 405 -6.02 -7.91 27.92
C PRO A 405 -7.23 -7.03 27.60
N GLY A 406 -8.34 -7.65 27.17
CA GLY A 406 -9.59 -6.94 26.84
C GLY A 406 -9.58 -6.26 25.46
N LEU A 407 -8.58 -6.49 24.63
CA LEU A 407 -8.56 -6.06 23.23
C LEU A 407 -9.08 -7.18 22.33
N ASP A 408 -10.29 -7.03 21.82
CA ASP A 408 -11.00 -8.05 21.04
C ASP A 408 -10.50 -8.12 19.58
N ALA A 409 -10.51 -9.34 19.04
CA ALA A 409 -10.19 -9.60 17.64
C ALA A 409 -11.12 -10.68 17.05
N ASP A 410 -11.31 -10.62 15.75
CA ASP A 410 -12.09 -11.61 15.00
C ASP A 410 -11.32 -12.93 14.81
N LYS A 411 -11.97 -13.91 14.17
CA LYS A 411 -11.39 -15.23 13.84
C LYS A 411 -10.18 -15.15 12.91
N HIS A 412 -9.98 -14.04 12.18
CA HIS A 412 -8.85 -13.81 11.28
C HIS A 412 -7.71 -13.04 11.94
N GLY A 413 -7.90 -12.63 13.21
CA GLY A 413 -6.93 -11.86 13.98
C GLY A 413 -7.01 -10.36 13.77
N CYS A 414 -8.01 -9.85 13.04
CA CYS A 414 -8.26 -8.43 12.87
C CYS A 414 -8.88 -7.86 14.16
N LEU A 415 -8.40 -6.68 14.59
CA LEU A 415 -8.95 -6.00 15.76
C LEU A 415 -10.39 -5.56 15.49
N ILE A 416 -11.27 -5.75 16.48
CA ILE A 416 -12.67 -5.35 16.39
C ILE A 416 -12.80 -3.90 16.83
N THR A 417 -13.48 -3.09 16.03
CA THR A 417 -13.83 -1.70 16.32
C THR A 417 -15.33 -1.50 16.40
N ASN A 418 -15.79 -0.56 17.23
CA ASN A 418 -17.21 -0.31 17.46
C ASN A 418 -17.87 0.51 16.34
N GLY A 419 -17.07 1.03 15.40
CA GLY A 419 -17.54 1.86 14.29
C GLY A 419 -16.39 2.35 13.41
N PRO A 420 -16.67 3.24 12.45
CA PRO A 420 -15.67 3.79 11.54
C PRO A 420 -14.64 4.69 12.24
N ASP A 421 -14.94 5.17 13.43
CA ASP A 421 -14.07 5.97 14.31
C ASP A 421 -12.87 5.17 14.86
N GLY A 422 -12.89 3.85 14.72
CA GLY A 422 -11.81 2.99 15.11
C GLY A 422 -11.71 2.69 16.61
N LEU A 423 -12.68 3.11 17.46
CA LEU A 423 -12.66 2.78 18.89
C LEU A 423 -12.77 1.27 19.09
N THR A 424 -11.83 0.69 19.83
CA THR A 424 -11.80 -0.75 20.14
C THR A 424 -12.65 -1.11 21.34
N SER A 425 -12.61 -2.37 21.77
CA SER A 425 -13.19 -2.84 23.07
C SER A 425 -12.51 -2.21 24.30
N ARG A 426 -11.32 -1.61 24.15
CA ARG A 426 -10.59 -0.91 25.22
C ARG A 426 -10.82 0.61 25.15
N PRO A 427 -11.20 1.26 26.28
CA PRO A 427 -11.36 2.71 26.34
C PRO A 427 -10.08 3.45 25.93
N MET A 428 -10.20 4.51 25.12
CA MET A 428 -9.11 5.34 24.60
C MET A 428 -8.05 4.58 23.78
N VAL A 429 -8.33 3.34 23.39
CA VAL A 429 -7.53 2.55 22.46
C VAL A 429 -8.30 2.45 21.14
N TYR A 430 -7.73 2.99 20.10
CA TYR A 430 -8.27 3.01 18.75
C TYR A 430 -7.44 2.12 17.83
N ALA A 431 -8.00 1.68 16.73
CA ALA A 431 -7.29 0.89 15.72
C ALA A 431 -7.80 1.20 14.32
N GLY A 432 -6.95 0.98 13.32
CA GLY A 432 -7.36 1.14 11.92
C GLY A 432 -6.35 0.59 10.92
N GLY A 433 -6.67 0.77 9.63
CA GLY A 433 -5.92 0.18 8.53
C GLY A 433 -5.98 -1.34 8.56
N ASP A 434 -4.94 -1.98 8.04
CA ASP A 434 -4.91 -3.43 7.86
C ASP A 434 -4.95 -4.22 9.19
N ALA A 435 -4.69 -3.59 10.32
CA ALA A 435 -4.87 -4.21 11.63
C ALA A 435 -6.35 -4.52 11.95
N VAL A 436 -7.28 -3.82 11.32
CA VAL A 436 -8.74 -3.95 11.47
C VAL A 436 -9.38 -4.64 10.27
N THR A 437 -9.01 -4.24 9.05
CA THR A 437 -9.67 -4.72 7.83
C THR A 437 -8.99 -5.93 7.19
N GLY A 438 -7.81 -6.33 7.66
CA GLY A 438 -6.89 -7.15 6.86
C GLY A 438 -6.25 -6.34 5.75
N ALA A 439 -5.41 -6.99 4.93
CA ALA A 439 -4.68 -6.30 3.86
C ALA A 439 -5.62 -5.62 2.86
N ALA A 440 -5.49 -4.29 2.73
CA ALA A 440 -6.30 -3.45 1.86
C ALA A 440 -5.42 -2.48 1.04
N THR A 441 -5.79 -1.23 0.90
CA THR A 441 -5.03 -0.23 0.15
C THR A 441 -4.46 0.86 1.06
N VAL A 442 -3.36 1.48 0.61
CA VAL A 442 -2.72 2.60 1.32
C VAL A 442 -3.73 3.68 1.69
N ILE A 443 -4.54 4.12 0.73
CA ILE A 443 -5.49 5.22 0.94
C ILE A 443 -6.66 4.84 1.85
N LEU A 444 -7.11 3.58 1.87
CA LEU A 444 -8.12 3.11 2.82
C LEU A 444 -7.57 3.11 4.24
N ALA A 445 -6.31 2.68 4.40
CA ALA A 445 -5.63 2.74 5.70
C ALA A 445 -5.46 4.18 6.19
N MET A 446 -5.16 5.12 5.28
CA MET A 446 -5.12 6.56 5.58
C MET A 446 -6.49 7.09 5.97
N GLY A 447 -7.55 6.72 5.26
CA GLY A 447 -8.93 7.11 5.58
C GLY A 447 -9.33 6.68 6.99
N ALA A 448 -9.06 5.42 7.36
CA ALA A 448 -9.30 4.93 8.72
C ALA A 448 -8.51 5.72 9.78
N GLY A 449 -7.25 6.06 9.49
CA GLY A 449 -6.45 6.92 10.36
C GLY A 449 -7.05 8.31 10.56
N LYS A 450 -7.58 8.89 9.50
CA LYS A 450 -8.21 10.20 9.52
C LYS A 450 -9.47 10.25 10.40
N GLU A 451 -10.34 9.24 10.28
CA GLU A 451 -11.53 9.12 11.13
C GLU A 451 -11.14 8.91 12.61
N ALA A 452 -10.15 8.05 12.87
CA ALA A 452 -9.65 7.83 14.22
C ALA A 452 -9.02 9.10 14.84
N ALA A 453 -8.29 9.90 14.06
CA ALA A 453 -7.72 11.17 14.55
C ALA A 453 -8.81 12.14 15.01
N ARG A 454 -9.91 12.25 14.23
CA ARG A 454 -11.08 13.07 14.60
C ARG A 454 -11.74 12.55 15.88
N ALA A 455 -11.90 11.24 16.01
CA ALA A 455 -12.51 10.61 17.18
C ALA A 455 -11.66 10.77 18.44
N ILE A 456 -10.34 10.62 18.33
CA ILE A 456 -9.38 10.83 19.44
C ILE A 456 -9.46 12.29 19.92
N ASP A 457 -9.41 13.27 19.00
CA ASP A 457 -9.52 14.71 19.33
C ASP A 457 -10.84 15.01 20.05
N ALA A 458 -11.96 14.51 19.55
CA ALA A 458 -13.27 14.70 20.16
C ALA A 458 -13.34 14.06 21.57
N ALA A 459 -12.79 12.84 21.73
CA ALA A 459 -12.84 12.14 23.01
C ALA A 459 -11.95 12.78 24.08
N ILE A 460 -10.79 13.31 23.73
CA ILE A 460 -9.90 14.02 24.67
C ILE A 460 -10.55 15.34 25.10
N LYS A 461 -11.05 16.15 24.16
CA LYS A 461 -11.76 17.40 24.47
C LYS A 461 -13.01 17.22 25.32
N ALA A 462 -13.72 16.09 25.19
CA ALA A 462 -14.89 15.78 26.00
C ALA A 462 -14.54 15.49 27.47
N LYS A 463 -13.30 15.11 27.78
CA LYS A 463 -12.83 14.90 29.19
C LYS A 463 -12.46 16.22 29.89
N GLU A 464 -12.26 17.30 29.16
CA GLU A 464 -11.95 18.63 29.71
C GLU A 464 -13.20 19.42 30.13
N GLN A 465 -14.39 18.98 29.67
CA GLN A 465 -15.69 19.58 30.00
C GLN A 465 -16.33 18.89 31.21
#